data_79e78995745a81e1fb25ff338bf61c6a
#
_entry.id   79e78995745a81e1fb25ff338bf61c6a
#
_cell.length_a   1.000
_cell.length_b   1.000
_cell.length_c   1.000
_cell.angle_alpha   90.00
_cell.angle_beta   90.00
_cell.angle_gamma   90.00
#
_symmetry.space_group_name_H-M   'P 1'
#
loop_
_entity.id
_entity.type
_entity.pdbx_description
1 polymer ?
#
loop_
_entity_poly.entity_id
_entity_poly.type
_entity_poly.pdbx_seq_one_letter_code
_entity_poly.pdbx_strand_id
1 'polypeptide(L)'
;MYEDGRSLILGERVHGVVLGGGNPVVENNRLSGLLETLGAETIEVLYWGDIDRAGLNLLQRLQAMLEGRYKVTPFMPAYRPMLERAMERYPDPDQNERTTQDNVEVQDFSSMLEGLSGEQAAYFSSIIQKCGLIPQEILTKQDL
;
A
#
# COMPACT_ATOMS: atom_id res chain seq x y z
N MET A 1 12.73 -4.58 -9.89
CA MET A 1 12.86 -5.58 -8.83
C MET A 1 12.61 -6.96 -9.36
N TYR A 2 11.42 -7.25 -9.83
CA TYR A 2 11.17 -8.49 -10.58
C TYR A 2 12.03 -8.56 -11.84
N GLU A 3 12.23 -7.44 -12.47
CA GLU A 3 13.12 -7.28 -13.64
C GLU A 3 14.59 -7.61 -13.34
N ASP A 4 15.00 -7.49 -12.08
CA ASP A 4 16.35 -7.89 -11.63
C ASP A 4 16.46 -9.40 -11.38
N GLY A 5 15.44 -10.18 -11.74
CA GLY A 5 15.39 -11.62 -11.51
C GLY A 5 15.10 -12.01 -10.07
N ARG A 6 14.70 -11.06 -9.24
CA ARG A 6 14.36 -11.35 -7.84
C ARG A 6 12.95 -11.92 -7.74
N SER A 7 12.81 -13.06 -7.06
CA SER A 7 11.51 -13.63 -6.73
C SER A 7 11.06 -13.30 -5.32
N LEU A 8 11.93 -12.65 -4.52
CA LEU A 8 11.64 -12.24 -3.16
C LEU A 8 11.72 -10.73 -3.05
N ILE A 9 10.71 -10.12 -2.43
CA ILE A 9 10.69 -8.72 -2.08
C ILE A 9 10.37 -8.63 -0.59
N LEU A 10 11.28 -8.04 0.17
CA LEU A 10 11.14 -7.93 1.64
C LEU A 10 10.79 -9.28 2.30
N GLY A 11 11.41 -10.34 1.81
CA GLY A 11 11.23 -11.70 2.33
C GLY A 11 10.02 -12.45 1.80
N GLU A 12 9.14 -11.80 1.04
CA GLU A 12 7.95 -12.42 0.47
C GLU A 12 8.16 -12.85 -0.98
N ARG A 13 7.65 -14.01 -1.33
CA ARG A 13 7.70 -14.51 -2.70
C ARG A 13 6.71 -13.75 -3.57
N VAL A 14 7.22 -13.16 -4.65
CA VAL A 14 6.43 -12.38 -5.59
C VAL A 14 6.59 -12.97 -6.99
N HIS A 15 5.47 -13.23 -7.67
CA HIS A 15 5.45 -13.82 -9.00
C HIS A 15 5.46 -12.78 -10.12
N GLY A 16 5.07 -11.55 -9.79
CA GLY A 16 5.10 -10.44 -10.74
C GLY A 16 4.83 -9.11 -10.06
N VAL A 17 5.21 -8.04 -10.71
CA VAL A 17 5.00 -6.68 -10.23
C VAL A 17 4.28 -5.88 -11.31
N VAL A 18 3.24 -5.17 -10.91
CA VAL A 18 2.50 -4.28 -11.81
C VAL A 18 2.61 -2.85 -11.27
N LEU A 19 3.02 -1.95 -12.14
CA LEU A 19 3.01 -0.53 -11.81
C LEU A 19 1.61 0.01 -12.07
N GLY A 20 0.92 0.36 -10.99
CA GLY A 20 -0.47 0.80 -11.06
C GLY A 20 -0.67 2.22 -11.59
N GLY A 21 0.31 3.09 -11.41
CA GLY A 21 0.20 4.50 -11.80
C GLY A 21 -0.87 5.28 -11.05
N GLY A 22 -1.26 4.80 -9.86
CA GLY A 22 -2.31 5.45 -9.06
C GLY A 22 -3.72 5.14 -9.56
N ASN A 23 -4.55 6.17 -9.75
CA ASN A 23 -5.95 6.00 -10.17
C ASN A 23 -6.18 5.14 -11.43
N PRO A 24 -5.32 5.19 -12.47
CA PRO A 24 -5.51 4.33 -13.65
C PRO A 24 -5.64 2.83 -13.35
N VAL A 25 -5.08 2.34 -12.25
CA VAL A 25 -5.16 0.91 -11.91
C VAL A 25 -6.59 0.46 -11.58
N VAL A 26 -7.44 1.36 -11.08
CA VAL A 26 -8.85 1.06 -10.77
C VAL A 26 -9.80 1.46 -11.89
N GLU A 27 -9.31 2.15 -12.91
CA GLU A 27 -10.10 2.60 -14.04
C GLU A 27 -10.06 1.60 -15.19
N ASN A 28 -11.17 1.52 -15.97
CA ASN A 28 -11.25 0.74 -17.21
C ASN A 28 -11.03 -0.78 -17.06
N ASN A 29 -11.09 -1.33 -15.86
CA ASN A 29 -10.92 -2.77 -15.58
C ASN A 29 -9.61 -3.37 -16.12
N ARG A 30 -8.58 -2.58 -16.28
CA ARG A 30 -7.28 -3.05 -16.82
C ARG A 30 -6.63 -4.11 -15.95
N LEU A 31 -6.67 -3.93 -14.63
CA LEU A 31 -6.10 -4.91 -13.71
C LEU A 31 -6.87 -6.22 -13.76
N SER A 32 -8.20 -6.17 -13.74
CA SER A 32 -9.03 -7.39 -13.87
C SER A 32 -8.70 -8.15 -15.14
N GLY A 33 -8.60 -7.46 -16.28
CA GLY A 33 -8.25 -8.07 -17.56
C GLY A 33 -6.89 -8.74 -17.55
N LEU A 34 -5.89 -8.09 -16.93
CA LEU A 34 -4.56 -8.66 -16.78
C LEU A 34 -4.60 -9.93 -15.92
N LEU A 35 -5.29 -9.89 -14.79
CA LEU A 35 -5.39 -11.03 -13.88
C LEU A 35 -6.09 -12.22 -14.54
N GLU A 36 -7.13 -11.98 -15.33
CA GLU A 36 -7.81 -13.02 -16.11
C GLU A 36 -6.87 -13.64 -17.15
N THR A 37 -6.03 -12.83 -17.79
CA THR A 37 -5.05 -13.28 -18.78
C THR A 37 -4.01 -14.23 -18.17
N LEU A 38 -3.66 -14.06 -16.91
CA LEU A 38 -2.70 -14.92 -16.21
C LEU A 38 -3.25 -16.34 -15.96
N GLY A 39 -4.57 -16.54 -16.01
CA GLY A 39 -5.20 -17.84 -15.95
C GLY A 39 -5.06 -18.61 -14.64
N ALA A 40 -4.55 -17.99 -13.59
CA ALA A 40 -4.46 -18.63 -12.28
C ALA A 40 -5.81 -18.62 -11.57
N GLU A 41 -6.20 -19.75 -10.98
CA GLU A 41 -7.47 -19.87 -10.25
C GLU A 41 -7.48 -19.02 -8.98
N THR A 42 -6.33 -18.92 -8.31
CA THR A 42 -6.16 -18.12 -7.10
C THR A 42 -4.99 -17.16 -7.27
N ILE A 43 -5.31 -15.88 -7.29
CA ILE A 43 -4.30 -14.82 -7.32
C ILE A 43 -4.52 -13.97 -6.09
N GLU A 44 -3.46 -13.76 -5.32
CA GLU A 44 -3.45 -12.78 -4.24
C GLU A 44 -2.71 -11.53 -4.73
N VAL A 45 -3.38 -10.39 -4.63
CA VAL A 45 -2.81 -9.09 -5.01
C VAL A 45 -2.30 -8.40 -3.75
N LEU A 46 -1.01 -8.10 -3.74
CA LEU A 46 -0.37 -7.35 -2.66
C LEU A 46 -0.22 -5.91 -3.12
N TYR A 47 -0.84 -5.00 -2.38
CA TYR A 47 -0.79 -3.57 -2.68
C TYR A 47 0.27 -2.87 -1.85
N TRP A 48 1.06 -2.04 -2.50
CA TRP A 48 2.05 -1.19 -1.86
C TRP A 48 2.04 0.19 -2.52
N GLY A 49 1.87 1.22 -1.72
CA GLY A 49 1.87 2.60 -2.15
C GLY A 49 2.29 3.53 -1.03
N ASP A 50 2.12 4.82 -1.24
CA ASP A 50 2.38 5.82 -0.22
C ASP A 50 1.43 5.64 0.98
N ILE A 51 1.89 6.00 2.16
CA ILE A 51 1.02 6.10 3.32
C ILE A 51 0.44 7.50 3.33
N ASP A 52 -0.70 7.66 2.71
CA ASP A 52 -1.50 8.87 2.69
C ASP A 52 -2.97 8.51 2.41
N ARG A 53 -3.85 9.50 2.45
CA ARG A 53 -5.28 9.24 2.23
C ARG A 53 -5.56 8.70 0.83
N ALA A 54 -4.90 9.24 -0.18
CA ALA A 54 -5.08 8.79 -1.56
C ALA A 54 -4.63 7.33 -1.75
N GLY A 55 -3.48 6.96 -1.18
CA GLY A 55 -2.98 5.58 -1.24
C GLY A 55 -3.92 4.60 -0.55
N LEU A 56 -4.42 4.95 0.63
CA LEU A 56 -5.37 4.12 1.36
C LEU A 56 -6.71 4.02 0.63
N ASN A 57 -7.21 5.11 0.08
CA ASN A 57 -8.42 5.11 -0.75
C ASN A 57 -8.25 4.19 -1.96
N LEU A 58 -7.10 4.25 -2.61
CA LEU A 58 -6.80 3.40 -3.77
C LEU A 58 -6.81 1.91 -3.40
N LEU A 59 -6.20 1.54 -2.28
CA LEU A 59 -6.25 0.18 -1.76
C LEU A 59 -7.69 -0.28 -1.53
N GLN A 60 -8.51 0.54 -0.88
CA GLN A 60 -9.91 0.23 -0.60
C GLN A 60 -10.74 0.09 -1.88
N ARG A 61 -10.48 0.93 -2.87
CA ARG A 61 -11.14 0.83 -4.19
C ARG A 61 -10.75 -0.44 -4.94
N LEU A 62 -9.48 -0.84 -4.87
CA LEU A 62 -9.02 -2.11 -5.44
C LEU A 62 -9.68 -3.30 -4.76
N GLN A 63 -9.75 -3.28 -3.44
CA GLN A 63 -10.42 -4.33 -2.68
C GLN A 63 -11.89 -4.48 -3.08
N ALA A 64 -12.60 -3.36 -3.21
CA ALA A 64 -14.00 -3.35 -3.63
C ALA A 64 -14.18 -3.83 -5.08
N MET A 65 -13.32 -3.38 -5.98
CA MET A 65 -13.38 -3.72 -7.41
C MET A 65 -13.16 -5.22 -7.65
N LEU A 66 -12.24 -5.83 -6.89
CA LEU A 66 -11.87 -7.23 -7.06
C LEU A 66 -12.57 -8.18 -6.07
N GLU A 67 -13.46 -7.65 -5.22
CA GLU A 67 -14.20 -8.43 -4.24
C GLU A 67 -14.93 -9.62 -4.89
N GLY A 68 -14.81 -10.79 -4.26
CA GLY A 68 -15.41 -12.02 -4.76
C GLY A 68 -14.63 -12.71 -5.88
N ARG A 69 -13.59 -12.06 -6.42
CA ARG A 69 -12.77 -12.61 -7.52
C ARG A 69 -11.32 -12.81 -7.10
N TYR A 70 -10.70 -11.79 -6.53
CA TYR A 70 -9.32 -11.81 -6.09
C TYR A 70 -9.19 -11.14 -4.73
N LYS A 71 -8.29 -11.67 -3.90
CA LYS A 71 -7.98 -11.08 -2.60
C LYS A 71 -6.93 -9.98 -2.80
N VAL A 72 -7.21 -8.81 -2.27
CA VAL A 72 -6.26 -7.67 -2.26
C VAL A 72 -5.92 -7.33 -0.82
N THR A 73 -4.65 -7.39 -0.48
CA THR A 73 -4.18 -7.06 0.87
C THR A 73 -3.03 -6.05 0.81
N PRO A 74 -2.89 -5.21 1.85
CA PRO A 74 -1.73 -4.34 1.93
C PRO A 74 -0.45 -5.17 2.13
N PHE A 75 0.61 -4.78 1.47
CA PHE A 75 1.91 -5.44 1.59
C PHE A 75 2.61 -5.00 2.88
N MET A 76 2.24 -5.62 4.01
CA MET A 76 2.75 -5.24 5.33
C MET A 76 4.28 -5.29 5.47
N PRO A 77 5.00 -6.23 4.82
CA PRO A 77 6.46 -6.20 4.85
C PRO A 77 7.10 -4.91 4.34
N ALA A 78 6.39 -4.11 3.55
CA ALA A 78 6.83 -2.78 3.14
C ALA A 78 6.33 -1.68 4.08
N TYR A 79 5.07 -1.75 4.50
CA TYR A 79 4.47 -0.71 5.34
C TYR A 79 5.11 -0.61 6.72
N ARG A 80 5.47 -1.74 7.34
CA ARG A 80 6.13 -1.74 8.65
C ARG A 80 7.45 -0.98 8.63
N PRO A 81 8.42 -1.28 7.74
CA PRO A 81 9.66 -0.51 7.71
C PRO A 81 9.46 0.93 7.24
N MET A 82 8.46 1.22 6.42
CA MET A 82 8.13 2.61 6.08
C MET A 82 7.76 3.40 7.34
N LEU A 83 6.91 2.82 8.20
CA LEU A 83 6.52 3.44 9.46
C LEU A 83 7.70 3.57 10.42
N GLU A 84 8.51 2.53 10.56
CA GLU A 84 9.70 2.56 11.40
C GLU A 84 10.65 3.70 11.01
N ARG A 85 10.91 3.86 9.74
CA ARG A 85 11.76 4.93 9.23
C ARG A 85 11.17 6.31 9.43
N ALA A 86 9.88 6.46 9.18
CA ALA A 86 9.20 7.73 9.41
C ALA A 86 9.22 8.09 10.90
N MET A 87 8.97 7.14 11.77
CA MET A 87 8.99 7.35 13.23
C MET A 87 10.39 7.70 13.76
N GLU A 88 11.43 7.11 13.19
CA GLU A 88 12.82 7.47 13.52
C GLU A 88 13.15 8.89 13.08
N ARG A 89 12.73 9.26 11.87
CA ARG A 89 13.00 10.59 11.30
C ARG A 89 12.16 11.66 11.99
N TYR A 90 10.90 11.36 12.22
CA TYR A 90 9.90 12.27 12.78
C TYR A 90 9.12 11.58 13.89
N PRO A 91 9.63 11.62 15.15
CA PRO A 91 8.92 11.03 16.28
C PRO A 91 7.48 11.59 16.44
N ASP A 92 7.31 12.87 16.13
CA ASP A 92 5.98 13.48 16.03
C ASP A 92 5.46 13.30 14.60
N PRO A 93 4.34 12.59 14.40
CA PRO A 93 3.81 12.37 13.06
C PRO A 93 3.45 13.66 12.31
N ASP A 94 3.17 14.74 13.01
CA ASP A 94 2.86 16.04 12.40
C ASP A 94 4.04 16.67 11.68
N GLN A 95 5.26 16.19 11.91
CA GLN A 95 6.47 16.65 11.23
C GLN A 95 6.63 16.07 9.81
N ASN A 96 5.85 15.07 9.46
CA ASN A 96 5.85 14.53 8.11
C ASN A 96 5.28 15.55 7.12
N GLU A 97 5.63 15.37 5.86
CA GLU A 97 5.06 16.13 4.76
C GLU A 97 3.53 16.02 4.77
N ARG A 98 2.85 17.08 4.35
CA ARG A 98 1.39 17.11 4.30
C ARG A 98 0.91 17.21 2.87
N THR A 99 -0.27 16.64 2.62
CA THR A 99 -0.96 16.68 1.34
C THR A 99 -2.17 17.59 1.42
N THR A 100 -2.81 17.85 0.26
CA THR A 100 -4.07 18.58 0.16
C THR A 100 -5.24 17.61 -0.12
N GLN A 101 -5.23 16.47 0.55
CA GLN A 101 -6.17 15.36 0.31
C GLN A 101 -7.37 15.36 1.27
N ASP A 102 -7.78 16.52 1.78
CA ASP A 102 -8.89 16.61 2.74
C ASP A 102 -10.20 16.04 2.18
N ASN A 103 -10.39 16.11 0.88
CA ASN A 103 -11.60 15.63 0.20
C ASN A 103 -11.54 14.15 -0.19
N VAL A 104 -10.42 13.49 0.04
CA VAL A 104 -10.29 12.06 -0.27
C VAL A 104 -10.96 11.27 0.84
N GLU A 105 -11.99 10.51 0.49
CA GLU A 105 -12.69 9.64 1.43
C GLU A 105 -11.86 8.40 1.75
N VAL A 106 -11.88 8.04 3.03
CA VAL A 106 -11.25 6.83 3.53
C VAL A 106 -12.28 6.11 4.40
N GLN A 107 -12.53 4.86 4.07
CA GLN A 107 -13.41 4.00 4.86
C GLN A 107 -12.67 3.47 6.09
N ASP A 108 -13.35 2.71 6.94
CA ASP A 108 -12.73 2.06 8.08
C ASP A 108 -11.51 1.26 7.64
N PHE A 109 -10.36 1.52 8.27
CA PHE A 109 -9.09 0.86 7.99
C PHE A 109 -8.53 0.11 9.21
N SER A 110 -9.39 -0.22 10.17
CA SER A 110 -8.98 -0.93 11.39
C SER A 110 -8.33 -2.28 11.10
N SER A 111 -8.77 -2.98 10.04
CA SER A 111 -8.18 -4.26 9.65
C SER A 111 -6.70 -4.14 9.24
N MET A 112 -6.32 -3.04 8.63
CA MET A 112 -4.92 -2.76 8.28
C MET A 112 -4.06 -2.55 9.53
N LEU A 113 -4.64 -1.94 10.57
CA LEU A 113 -3.93 -1.66 11.82
C LEU A 113 -3.61 -2.92 12.61
N GLU A 114 -4.35 -4.01 12.41
CA GLU A 114 -4.11 -5.29 13.10
C GLU A 114 -2.72 -5.87 12.82
N GLY A 115 -2.15 -5.59 11.66
CA GLY A 115 -0.80 -6.03 11.29
C GLY A 115 0.33 -5.16 11.84
N LEU A 116 0.02 -4.11 12.60
CA LEU A 116 0.97 -3.14 13.12
C LEU A 116 1.06 -3.24 14.65
N SER A 117 2.20 -2.80 15.20
CA SER A 117 2.30 -2.59 16.65
C SER A 117 1.38 -1.45 17.08
N GLY A 118 1.11 -1.33 18.38
CA GLY A 118 0.27 -0.23 18.91
C GLY A 118 0.81 1.14 18.53
N GLU A 119 2.12 1.34 18.63
CA GLU A 119 2.77 2.60 18.27
C GLU A 119 2.69 2.89 16.78
N GLN A 120 2.95 1.88 15.96
CA GLN A 120 2.85 2.00 14.50
C GLN A 120 1.41 2.28 14.06
N ALA A 121 0.44 1.61 14.67
CA ALA A 121 -0.99 1.82 14.39
C ALA A 121 -1.42 3.26 14.72
N ALA A 122 -1.00 3.77 15.87
CA ALA A 122 -1.30 5.15 16.26
C ALA A 122 -0.66 6.16 15.32
N TYR A 123 0.59 5.92 14.92
CA TYR A 123 1.31 6.79 13.99
C TYR A 123 0.64 6.80 12.61
N PHE A 124 0.32 5.62 12.08
CA PHE A 124 -0.39 5.46 10.80
C PHE A 124 -1.73 6.21 10.83
N SER A 125 -2.53 6.00 11.87
CA SER A 125 -3.83 6.65 12.01
C SER A 125 -3.69 8.18 12.02
N SER A 126 -2.68 8.71 12.70
CA SER A 126 -2.41 10.14 12.74
C SER A 126 -2.07 10.69 11.35
N ILE A 127 -1.24 9.98 10.58
CA ILE A 127 -0.91 10.37 9.21
C ILE A 127 -2.18 10.46 8.36
N ILE A 128 -3.03 9.44 8.41
CA ILE A 128 -4.26 9.42 7.61
C ILE A 128 -5.23 10.52 8.04
N GLN A 129 -5.44 10.71 9.33
CA GLN A 129 -6.39 11.70 9.85
C GLN A 129 -5.97 13.14 9.56
N LYS A 130 -4.68 13.41 9.57
CA LYS A 130 -4.13 14.77 9.42
C LYS A 130 -3.58 15.06 8.02
N CYS A 131 -3.91 14.23 7.05
CA CYS A 131 -3.44 14.38 5.67
C CYS A 131 -1.92 14.42 5.53
N GLY A 132 -1.22 13.62 6.34
CA GLY A 132 0.22 13.45 6.21
C GLY A 132 0.58 12.53 5.06
N LEU A 133 1.87 12.44 4.79
CA LEU A 133 2.43 11.63 3.72
C LEU A 133 3.72 10.95 4.18
N ILE A 134 3.77 9.63 4.03
CA ILE A 134 5.01 8.86 4.07
C ILE A 134 5.15 8.25 2.69
N PRO A 135 6.10 8.74 1.86
CA PRO A 135 6.24 8.22 0.50
C PRO A 135 6.85 6.83 0.49
N GLN A 136 6.45 6.01 -0.47
CA GLN A 136 7.01 4.66 -0.63
C GLN A 136 8.52 4.70 -0.90
N GLU A 137 9.03 5.78 -1.46
CA GLU A 137 10.45 5.99 -1.71
C GLU A 137 11.30 6.14 -0.45
N ILE A 138 10.68 6.19 0.73
CA ILE A 138 11.41 6.13 2.00
C ILE A 138 12.19 4.81 2.12
N LEU A 139 11.72 3.77 1.44
CA LEU A 139 12.46 2.52 1.24
C LEU A 139 13.29 2.64 -0.05
N THR A 140 14.52 2.15 0.01
CA THR A 140 15.44 2.16 -1.13
C THR A 140 15.57 0.76 -1.74
N LYS A 141 16.23 0.67 -2.87
CA LYS A 141 16.55 -0.64 -3.48
C LYS A 141 17.26 -1.58 -2.53
N GLN A 142 18.06 -1.04 -1.62
CA GLN A 142 18.82 -1.83 -0.65
C GLN A 142 17.93 -2.46 0.42
N ASP A 143 16.75 -1.90 0.65
CA ASP A 143 15.77 -2.43 1.63
C ASP A 143 14.99 -3.61 1.05
N LEU A 144 14.91 -3.70 -0.24
CA LEU A 144 14.16 -4.72 -0.94
C LEU A 144 15.02 -5.96 -1.15
#